data_6c169e6be3e8b34506b58de3b195dfb6
#
_entry.id   6c169e6be3e8b34506b58de3b195dfb6
#
_cell.length_a   1.000
_cell.length_b   1.000
_cell.length_c   1.000
_cell.angle_alpha   90.00
_cell.angle_beta   90.00
_cell.angle_gamma   90.00
#
_symmetry.space_group_name_H-M   'P 1'
#
loop_
_entity.id
_entity.type
_entity.pdbx_description
1 polymer ?
#
loop_
_entity_poly.entity_id
_entity_poly.type
_entity_poly.pdbx_seq_one_letter_code
_entity_poly.pdbx_strand_id
1 'polypeptide(L)'
;MNVGIRVIPGAKKREMKRDGQCLMIRLVSQPREGKANRELVEYLAGAFSVRKSEVKIVSGEKGRKKVVFLPVDQGKFNAVLDRLA
;
A
#
# COMPACT_ATOMS: atom_id res chain seq x y z
N MET A 1 -1.19 -0.09 -12.45
CA MET A 1 0.04 -0.89 -12.37
C MET A 1 0.03 -1.79 -11.15
N ASN A 2 0.69 -2.90 -11.21
CA ASN A 2 0.85 -3.79 -10.05
C ASN A 2 2.11 -3.40 -9.28
N VAL A 3 1.99 -3.28 -7.96
CA VAL A 3 3.09 -2.84 -7.10
C VAL A 3 3.31 -3.88 -6.01
N GLY A 4 4.56 -4.30 -5.84
CA GLY A 4 4.95 -5.15 -4.73
C GLY A 4 4.99 -4.32 -3.44
N ILE A 5 4.39 -4.85 -2.38
CA ILE A 5 4.30 -4.14 -1.11
C ILE A 5 4.68 -5.06 0.03
N ARG A 6 5.55 -4.58 0.91
CA ARG A 6 5.86 -5.23 2.16
C ARG A 6 5.12 -4.49 3.27
N VAL A 7 4.26 -5.21 3.99
CA VAL A 7 3.43 -4.64 5.04
C VAL A 7 4.01 -4.95 6.41
N ILE A 8 4.08 -3.93 7.27
CA ILE A 8 4.49 -4.08 8.66
C ILE A 8 3.31 -3.64 9.53
N PRO A 9 2.51 -4.58 10.05
CA PRO A 9 1.34 -4.24 10.87
C PRO A 9 1.73 -3.92 12.30
N GLY A 10 0.79 -3.36 13.06
CA GLY A 10 1.00 -3.07 14.48
C GLY A 10 1.97 -1.93 14.75
N ALA A 11 2.20 -1.05 13.80
CA ALA A 11 3.07 0.11 13.97
C ALA A 11 2.34 1.21 14.75
N LYS A 12 3.09 2.15 15.30
CA LYS A 12 2.50 3.26 16.04
C LYS A 12 1.82 4.27 15.12
N LYS A 13 2.28 4.39 13.88
CA LYS A 13 1.69 5.28 12.88
C LYS A 13 1.91 4.72 11.48
N ARG A 14 1.09 5.19 10.55
CA ARG A 14 1.22 4.84 9.14
C ARG A 14 2.48 5.47 8.56
N GLU A 15 3.17 4.71 7.70
CA GLU A 15 4.34 5.20 7.00
C GLU A 15 4.47 4.46 5.67
N MET A 16 4.92 5.16 4.64
CA MET A 16 5.15 4.58 3.32
C MET A 16 6.53 5.00 2.84
N LYS A 17 7.35 4.03 2.46
CA LYS A 17 8.70 4.27 1.94
C LYS A 17 8.95 3.42 0.70
N ARG A 18 9.73 3.96 -0.22
CA ARG A 18 10.22 3.19 -1.36
C ARG A 18 11.32 2.24 -0.89
N ASP A 19 11.25 0.99 -1.33
CA ASP A 19 12.24 -0.05 -1.04
C ASP A 19 12.59 -0.75 -2.36
N GLY A 20 13.57 -0.22 -3.08
CA GLY A 20 13.89 -0.68 -4.43
C GLY A 20 12.73 -0.42 -5.37
N GLN A 21 12.21 -1.49 -6.00
CA GLN A 21 11.04 -1.40 -6.88
C GLN A 21 9.74 -1.68 -6.14
N CYS A 22 9.82 -1.89 -4.83
CA CYS A 22 8.67 -2.19 -4.00
C CYS A 22 8.41 -1.05 -3.03
N LEU A 23 7.30 -1.15 -2.29
CA LEU A 23 6.98 -0.24 -1.20
C LEU A 23 7.03 -0.98 0.12
N MET A 24 7.56 -0.31 1.14
CA MET A 24 7.39 -0.75 2.53
C MET A 24 6.33 0.14 3.15
N ILE A 25 5.28 -0.46 3.71
CA ILE A 25 4.17 0.27 4.30
C ILE A 25 3.96 -0.21 5.73
N ARG A 26 4.03 0.72 6.67
CA ARG A 26 3.70 0.47 8.07
C ARG A 26 2.24 0.81 8.29
N LEU A 27 1.52 -0.08 8.94
CA LEU A 27 0.11 0.09 9.26
C LEU A 27 -0.12 -0.01 10.76
N VAL A 28 -1.10 0.71 11.26
CA VAL A 28 -1.46 0.71 12.68
C VAL A 28 -2.27 -0.54 13.04
N SER A 29 -3.11 -1.01 12.14
CA SER A 29 -3.98 -2.16 12.38
C SER A 29 -3.20 -3.44 12.63
N GLN A 30 -3.76 -4.31 13.47
CA GLN A 30 -3.23 -5.65 13.68
C GLN A 30 -3.52 -6.52 12.45
N PRO A 31 -2.70 -7.57 12.20
CA PRO A 31 -2.91 -8.45 11.06
C PRO A 31 -4.02 -9.46 11.32
N ARG A 32 -5.23 -8.99 11.64
CA ARG A 32 -6.38 -9.82 12.00
C ARG A 32 -7.60 -9.45 11.18
N GLU A 33 -8.35 -10.47 10.75
CA GLU A 33 -9.68 -10.32 10.15
C GLU A 33 -9.74 -9.30 8.99
N GLY A 34 -8.69 -9.23 8.21
CA GLY A 34 -8.63 -8.32 7.08
C GLY A 34 -8.48 -6.85 7.44
N LYS A 35 -8.29 -6.50 8.71
CA LYS A 35 -8.14 -5.11 9.12
C LYS A 35 -6.93 -4.44 8.49
N ALA A 36 -5.80 -5.13 8.47
CA ALA A 36 -4.59 -4.59 7.85
C ALA A 36 -4.77 -4.41 6.33
N ASN A 37 -5.44 -5.35 5.67
CA ASN A 37 -5.73 -5.23 4.24
C ASN A 37 -6.65 -4.05 3.96
N ARG A 38 -7.65 -3.85 4.80
CA ARG A 38 -8.57 -2.73 4.67
C ARG A 38 -7.85 -1.39 4.86
N GLU A 39 -7.03 -1.30 5.88
CA GLU A 39 -6.22 -0.11 6.12
C GLU A 39 -5.25 0.15 4.97
N LEU A 40 -4.63 -0.90 4.42
CA LEU A 40 -3.72 -0.78 3.29
C LEU A 40 -4.41 -0.16 2.08
N VAL A 41 -5.61 -0.63 1.75
CA VAL A 41 -6.39 -0.10 0.64
C VAL A 41 -6.73 1.37 0.89
N GLU A 42 -7.18 1.71 2.09
CA GLU A 42 -7.50 3.10 2.45
C GLU A 42 -6.30 4.01 2.34
N TYR A 43 -5.16 3.57 2.86
CA TYR A 43 -3.94 4.38 2.85
C TYR A 43 -3.45 4.62 1.41
N LEU A 44 -3.42 3.56 0.59
CA LEU A 44 -3.01 3.69 -0.81
C LEU A 44 -3.97 4.57 -1.61
N ALA A 45 -5.27 4.40 -1.42
CA ALA A 45 -6.27 5.21 -2.11
C ALA A 45 -6.10 6.69 -1.78
N GLY A 46 -5.89 7.01 -0.52
CA GLY A 46 -5.65 8.39 -0.08
C GLY A 46 -4.35 8.96 -0.63
N ALA A 47 -3.25 8.19 -0.55
CA ALA A 47 -1.94 8.64 -0.98
C ALA A 47 -1.88 8.90 -2.49
N PHE A 48 -2.53 8.05 -3.29
CA PHE A 48 -2.52 8.15 -4.74
C PHE A 48 -3.73 8.88 -5.31
N SER A 49 -4.63 9.35 -4.45
CA SER A 49 -5.84 10.09 -4.86
C SER A 49 -6.71 9.29 -5.83
N VAL A 50 -6.91 8.02 -5.53
CA VAL A 50 -7.76 7.12 -6.31
C VAL A 50 -8.86 6.55 -5.41
N ARG A 51 -9.87 5.93 -6.01
CA ARG A 51 -10.97 5.34 -5.26
C ARG A 51 -10.54 4.03 -4.61
N LYS A 52 -11.03 3.77 -3.40
CA LYS A 52 -10.78 2.50 -2.72
C LYS A 52 -11.20 1.30 -3.56
N SER A 53 -12.31 1.41 -4.26
CA SER A 53 -12.82 0.33 -5.12
C SER A 53 -11.89 -0.01 -6.28
N GLU A 54 -11.00 0.90 -6.64
CA GLU A 54 -10.06 0.70 -7.74
C GLU A 54 -8.72 0.11 -7.27
N VAL A 55 -8.47 0.11 -5.96
CA VAL A 55 -7.28 -0.49 -5.38
C VAL A 55 -7.58 -1.95 -5.07
N LYS A 56 -6.82 -2.86 -5.67
CA LYS A 56 -7.09 -4.31 -5.54
C LYS A 56 -5.85 -5.04 -5.03
N ILE A 57 -6.04 -5.91 -4.05
CA ILE A 57 -4.99 -6.82 -3.62
C ILE A 57 -5.01 -7.99 -4.59
N VAL A 58 -3.97 -8.09 -5.42
CA VAL A 58 -3.88 -9.08 -6.48
C VAL A 58 -3.42 -10.43 -5.93
N SER A 59 -2.48 -10.40 -4.99
CA SER A 59 -1.98 -11.62 -4.36
C SER A 59 -1.44 -11.33 -2.97
N GLY A 60 -1.24 -12.39 -2.17
CA GLY A 60 -0.65 -12.27 -0.86
C GLY A 60 -1.58 -11.73 0.22
N GLU A 61 -2.90 -11.97 0.14
CA GLU A 61 -3.85 -11.43 1.10
C GLU A 61 -3.52 -11.77 2.55
N LYS A 62 -2.98 -12.97 2.79
CA LYS A 62 -2.66 -13.43 4.15
C LYS A 62 -1.21 -13.21 4.54
N GLY A 63 -0.35 -12.79 3.61
CA GLY A 63 1.06 -12.60 3.87
C GLY A 63 1.43 -11.15 4.13
N ARG A 64 2.68 -10.94 4.55
CA ARG A 64 3.23 -9.60 4.70
C ARG A 64 3.70 -9.01 3.37
N LYS A 65 4.02 -9.86 2.39
CA LYS A 65 4.35 -9.45 1.04
C LYS A 65 3.12 -9.57 0.17
N LYS A 66 2.74 -8.49 -0.46
CA LYS A 66 1.52 -8.40 -1.26
C LYS A 66 1.81 -7.78 -2.60
N VAL A 67 0.97 -8.09 -3.59
CA VAL A 67 0.94 -7.36 -4.85
C VAL A 67 -0.40 -6.66 -4.92
N VAL A 68 -0.37 -5.35 -5.14
CA VAL A 68 -1.58 -4.53 -5.17
C VAL A 68 -1.65 -3.82 -6.52
N PHE A 69 -2.82 -3.83 -7.12
CA PHE A 69 -3.09 -3.05 -8.32
C PHE A 69 -3.47 -1.63 -7.95
N LEU A 70 -2.79 -0.66 -8.56
CA LEU A 70 -3.11 0.76 -8.46
C LEU A 70 -3.46 1.30 -9.85
N PRO A 71 -4.56 2.05 -10.01
CA PRO A 71 -4.94 2.60 -11.31
C PRO A 71 -4.15 3.87 -11.63
N VAL A 72 -2.83 3.76 -11.62
CA VAL A 72 -1.91 4.87 -11.89
C VAL A 72 -0.80 4.37 -12.81
N ASP A 73 -0.14 5.31 -13.51
CA ASP A 73 1.03 4.99 -14.30
C ASP A 73 2.32 5.22 -13.50
N GLN A 74 3.45 4.88 -14.10
CA GLN A 74 4.75 4.99 -13.43
C GLN A 74 5.07 6.44 -13.07
N GLY A 75 4.69 7.39 -13.92
CA GLY A 75 4.94 8.81 -13.68
C GLY A 75 4.22 9.31 -12.43
N LYS A 76 2.94 8.99 -12.30
CA LYS A 76 2.17 9.37 -11.12
C LYS A 76 2.68 8.65 -9.86
N PHE A 77 3.00 7.38 -10.00
CA PHE A 77 3.56 6.60 -8.89
C PHE A 77 4.82 7.27 -8.33
N ASN A 78 5.76 7.61 -9.21
CA ASN A 78 6.99 8.27 -8.81
C ASN A 78 6.73 9.64 -8.19
N ALA A 79 5.83 10.42 -8.77
CA ALA A 79 5.52 11.76 -8.26
C ALA A 79 4.94 11.72 -6.84
N VAL A 80 4.06 10.75 -6.56
CA VAL A 80 3.49 10.61 -5.22
C VAL A 80 4.56 10.22 -4.21
N LEU A 81 5.42 9.26 -4.55
CA LEU A 81 6.48 8.82 -3.65
C LEU A 81 7.50 9.93 -3.39
N ASP A 82 7.82 10.74 -4.38
CA ASP A 82 8.74 11.87 -4.21
C ASP A 82 8.19 12.90 -3.23
N ARG A 83 6.87 13.09 -3.20
CA ARG A 83 6.23 14.00 -2.24
C ARG A 83 6.23 13.45 -0.81
N LEU A 84 6.25 12.13 -0.66
CA LEU A 84 6.26 11.49 0.65
C LEU A 84 7.67 11.39 1.25
N ALA A 85 8.67 11.55 0.43
CA ALA A 85 10.06 11.46 0.86
C ALA A 85 10.50 12.67 1.70
#